data_84691abbc476c046712aefa93f227eee
#
_entry.id   84691abbc476c046712aefa93f227eee
#
_cell.length_a   1.000
_cell.length_b   1.000
_cell.length_c   1.000
_cell.angle_alpha   90.00
_cell.angle_beta   90.00
_cell.angle_gamma   90.00
#
_symmetry.space_group_name_H-M   'P 1'
#
loop_
_entity.id
_entity.type
_entity.pdbx_description
1 polymer ?
#
loop_
_entity_poly.entity_id
_entity_poly.type
_entity_poly.pdbx_seq_one_letter_code
_entity_poly.pdbx_strand_id
1 'polypeptide(L)'
;RFVANNLTQMEGSIKQVTVASDIKDIEIEYQVNGTNWIKELPSTLKAGSYKARFTRPEDLTYRSLSDTATLVVESKKEVSISKLPDAGYIEEGEPLSIAVLQGGSVEGTTGSFVWTNPNDTVSLTKTKYSITFMPDDPILYLAKDTFINVKVTPVYTMKVTAANFGTVKLTGRSANDRYAEGYELAAEA
;
A
#
# COMPACT_ATOMS: atom_id res chain seq x y z
N ARG A 1 32.59 -27.73 -3.80
CA ARG A 1 31.88 -26.47 -3.99
C ARG A 1 30.49 -26.64 -3.42
N PHE A 2 30.06 -25.71 -2.57
CA PHE A 2 28.69 -25.67 -2.05
C PHE A 2 27.73 -25.12 -3.10
N VAL A 3 26.52 -25.67 -3.17
CA VAL A 3 25.43 -25.14 -3.97
C VAL A 3 24.45 -24.45 -2.99
N ALA A 4 24.44 -23.15 -2.98
CA ALA A 4 23.62 -22.37 -2.07
C ALA A 4 22.34 -21.86 -2.75
N ASN A 5 21.24 -21.84 -2.01
CA ASN A 5 19.94 -21.29 -2.42
C ASN A 5 19.67 -19.99 -1.67
N ASN A 6 18.75 -19.18 -2.18
CA ASN A 6 18.37 -17.88 -1.60
C ASN A 6 19.51 -16.85 -1.58
N LEU A 7 20.41 -16.90 -2.57
CA LEU A 7 21.46 -15.89 -2.71
C LEU A 7 21.00 -14.59 -3.36
N THR A 8 19.83 -14.58 -4.00
CA THR A 8 19.15 -13.37 -4.47
C THR A 8 17.82 -13.25 -3.74
N GLN A 9 17.57 -12.12 -3.10
CA GLN A 9 16.41 -11.88 -2.24
C GLN A 9 15.89 -10.44 -2.41
N MET A 10 14.69 -10.19 -1.94
CA MET A 10 14.09 -8.86 -1.95
C MET A 10 14.12 -8.21 -0.57
N GLU A 11 14.35 -6.92 -0.49
CA GLU A 11 14.22 -6.14 0.74
C GLU A 11 12.81 -6.30 1.35
N GLY A 12 12.76 -6.58 2.64
CA GLY A 12 11.51 -6.86 3.36
C GLY A 12 10.99 -8.29 3.23
N SER A 13 11.71 -9.18 2.50
CA SER A 13 11.39 -10.61 2.39
C SER A 13 12.67 -11.46 2.52
N ILE A 14 13.40 -11.23 3.60
CA ILE A 14 14.69 -11.89 3.84
C ILE A 14 14.48 -13.31 4.37
N LYS A 15 15.18 -14.27 3.75
CA LYS A 15 15.21 -15.67 4.13
C LYS A 15 16.63 -16.09 4.42
N GLN A 16 16.81 -17.06 5.31
CA GLN A 16 18.11 -17.63 5.55
C GLN A 16 18.61 -18.36 4.28
N VAL A 17 19.89 -18.23 3.99
CA VAL A 17 20.52 -19.02 2.92
C VAL A 17 20.57 -20.47 3.33
N THR A 18 20.32 -21.36 2.39
CA THR A 18 20.44 -22.80 2.61
C THR A 18 21.42 -23.42 1.61
N VAL A 19 21.99 -24.54 1.96
CA VAL A 19 22.90 -25.28 1.07
C VAL A 19 22.23 -26.59 0.67
N ALA A 20 22.10 -26.78 -0.62
CA ALA A 20 21.73 -28.09 -1.17
C ALA A 20 22.99 -28.98 -1.21
N SER A 21 23.16 -29.85 -0.22
CA SER A 21 24.32 -30.73 -0.12
C SER A 21 23.98 -31.97 0.67
N ASP A 22 24.58 -33.10 0.30
CA ASP A 22 24.60 -34.33 1.10
C ASP A 22 25.58 -34.22 2.28
N ILE A 23 26.34 -33.12 2.36
CA ILE A 23 27.27 -32.83 3.45
C ILE A 23 26.47 -32.32 4.64
N LYS A 24 26.60 -33.00 5.78
CA LYS A 24 25.98 -32.58 7.05
C LYS A 24 26.86 -31.54 7.77
N ASP A 25 26.26 -30.88 8.71
CA ASP A 25 26.94 -29.96 9.66
C ASP A 25 27.63 -28.75 8.99
N ILE A 26 26.99 -28.18 7.96
CA ILE A 26 27.46 -26.94 7.33
C ILE A 26 27.02 -25.76 8.16
N GLU A 27 27.99 -25.01 8.68
CA GLU A 27 27.77 -23.71 9.31
C GLU A 27 27.68 -22.63 8.25
N ILE A 28 26.67 -21.75 8.36
CA ILE A 28 26.46 -20.61 7.48
C ILE A 28 26.57 -19.35 8.33
N GLU A 29 27.41 -18.41 7.88
CA GLU A 29 27.60 -17.12 8.51
C GLU A 29 27.55 -16.03 7.46
N TYR A 30 27.14 -14.84 7.89
CA TYR A 30 26.93 -13.69 7.01
C TYR A 30 27.75 -12.49 7.45
N GLN A 31 28.30 -11.76 6.49
CA GLN A 31 28.97 -10.48 6.73
C GLN A 31 28.10 -9.34 6.21
N VAL A 32 27.43 -8.65 7.14
CA VAL A 32 26.43 -7.61 6.83
C VAL A 32 27.05 -6.21 6.90
N ASN A 33 27.94 -5.96 7.85
CA ASN A 33 28.53 -4.65 8.10
C ASN A 33 30.05 -4.58 7.84
N GLY A 34 30.55 -5.48 7.02
CA GLY A 34 31.94 -5.45 6.54
C GLY A 34 33.01 -6.01 7.49
N THR A 35 32.72 -6.25 8.77
CA THR A 35 33.73 -6.68 9.75
C THR A 35 33.42 -7.98 10.47
N ASN A 36 32.20 -8.16 10.94
CA ASN A 36 31.83 -9.30 11.78
C ASN A 36 30.97 -10.31 11.01
N TRP A 37 31.17 -11.58 11.30
CA TRP A 37 30.33 -12.68 10.83
C TRP A 37 29.23 -12.96 11.85
N ILE A 38 27.99 -13.07 11.36
CA ILE A 38 26.79 -13.37 12.14
C ILE A 38 26.11 -14.62 11.63
N LYS A 39 25.43 -15.39 12.51
CA LYS A 39 24.81 -16.68 12.15
C LYS A 39 23.41 -16.53 11.54
N GLU A 40 22.75 -15.38 11.75
CA GLU A 40 21.40 -15.14 11.27
C GLU A 40 21.31 -13.84 10.47
N LEU A 41 20.63 -13.87 9.33
CA LEU A 41 20.34 -12.66 8.56
C LEU A 41 19.26 -11.83 9.25
N PRO A 42 19.50 -10.53 9.45
CA PRO A 42 18.46 -9.63 9.94
C PRO A 42 17.30 -9.53 8.93
N SER A 43 16.07 -9.64 9.41
CA SER A 43 14.87 -9.46 8.57
C SER A 43 14.76 -8.05 7.96
N THR A 44 15.45 -7.08 8.56
CA THR A 44 15.51 -5.66 8.14
C THR A 44 16.66 -5.35 7.20
N LEU A 45 17.30 -6.37 6.62
CA LEU A 45 18.43 -6.20 5.71
C LEU A 45 18.01 -5.36 4.49
N LYS A 46 18.79 -4.33 4.21
CA LYS A 46 18.54 -3.39 3.12
C LYS A 46 19.08 -3.92 1.80
N ALA A 47 18.65 -3.31 0.70
CA ALA A 47 19.20 -3.61 -0.61
C ALA A 47 20.72 -3.40 -0.64
N GLY A 48 21.44 -4.34 -1.22
CA GLY A 48 22.90 -4.35 -1.25
C GLY A 48 23.48 -5.73 -1.52
N SER A 49 24.82 -5.79 -1.51
CA SER A 49 25.59 -7.02 -1.67
C SER A 49 26.29 -7.37 -0.37
N TYR A 50 26.11 -8.58 0.06
CA TYR A 50 26.62 -9.14 1.30
C TYR A 50 27.39 -10.43 1.03
N LYS A 51 28.10 -10.92 2.02
CA LYS A 51 28.83 -12.19 1.90
C LYS A 51 28.19 -13.25 2.77
N ALA A 52 28.05 -14.46 2.21
CA ALA A 52 27.72 -15.66 2.95
C ALA A 52 28.93 -16.61 2.94
N ARG A 53 29.33 -17.10 4.11
CA ARG A 53 30.40 -18.09 4.27
C ARG A 53 29.79 -19.42 4.69
N PHE A 54 30.21 -20.46 4.02
CA PHE A 54 29.81 -21.84 4.29
C PHE A 54 31.01 -22.57 4.81
N THR A 55 30.93 -23.13 5.98
CA THR A 55 32.04 -23.86 6.61
C THR A 55 31.54 -25.24 7.01
N ARG A 56 32.22 -26.28 6.52
CA ARG A 56 32.12 -27.60 7.11
C ARG A 56 33.28 -27.77 8.06
N PRO A 57 33.04 -27.97 9.35
CA PRO A 57 34.09 -28.23 10.34
C PRO A 57 34.89 -29.49 10.00
N GLU A 58 36.08 -29.54 10.50
CA GLU A 58 36.89 -30.77 10.45
C GLU A 58 36.28 -31.84 11.34
N ASP A 59 36.30 -33.10 10.86
CA ASP A 59 35.91 -34.29 11.62
C ASP A 59 36.96 -35.39 11.44
N LEU A 60 36.71 -36.53 12.02
CA LEU A 60 37.66 -37.68 11.97
C LEU A 60 37.92 -38.22 10.55
N THR A 61 37.05 -37.87 9.59
CA THR A 61 37.10 -38.42 8.23
C THR A 61 37.54 -37.35 7.21
N TYR A 62 37.22 -36.11 7.45
CA TYR A 62 37.40 -35.04 6.48
C TYR A 62 38.02 -33.78 7.10
N ARG A 63 38.86 -33.10 6.33
CA ARG A 63 39.38 -31.78 6.66
C ARG A 63 38.28 -30.70 6.57
N SER A 64 38.48 -29.60 7.28
CA SER A 64 37.60 -28.45 7.15
C SER A 64 37.56 -27.91 5.70
N LEU A 65 36.39 -27.49 5.26
CA LEU A 65 36.18 -26.86 3.95
C LEU A 65 35.41 -25.57 4.16
N SER A 66 35.91 -24.47 3.59
CA SER A 66 35.21 -23.19 3.62
C SER A 66 35.09 -22.62 2.21
N ASP A 67 33.94 -22.03 1.92
CA ASP A 67 33.65 -21.31 0.67
C ASP A 67 32.82 -20.09 0.95
N THR A 68 32.82 -19.12 0.04
CA THR A 68 32.05 -17.88 0.17
C THR A 68 31.24 -17.61 -1.07
N ALA A 69 30.02 -17.06 -0.89
CA ALA A 69 29.18 -16.58 -1.97
C ALA A 69 28.70 -15.15 -1.70
N THR A 70 28.31 -14.47 -2.76
CA THR A 70 27.65 -13.18 -2.66
C THR A 70 26.15 -13.38 -2.48
N LEU A 71 25.60 -12.79 -1.42
CA LEU A 71 24.17 -12.64 -1.20
C LEU A 71 23.75 -11.24 -1.71
N VAL A 72 22.82 -11.18 -2.63
CA VAL A 72 22.28 -9.93 -3.18
C VAL A 72 20.88 -9.71 -2.64
N VAL A 73 20.65 -8.56 -2.05
CA VAL A 73 19.32 -8.08 -1.67
C VAL A 73 18.94 -6.95 -2.62
N GLU A 74 17.86 -7.14 -3.36
CA GLU A 74 17.36 -6.17 -4.32
C GLU A 74 16.35 -5.22 -3.65
N SER A 75 16.33 -3.96 -4.07
CA SER A 75 15.31 -3.00 -3.66
C SER A 75 14.00 -3.30 -4.33
N LYS A 76 12.87 -2.97 -3.65
CA LYS A 76 11.57 -2.98 -4.28
C LYS A 76 11.52 -1.97 -5.42
N LYS A 77 10.74 -2.30 -6.45
CA LYS A 77 10.51 -1.46 -7.63
C LYS A 77 9.50 -0.36 -7.31
N GLU A 78 9.73 0.82 -7.82
CA GLU A 78 8.72 1.88 -7.80
C GLU A 78 7.64 1.64 -8.86
N VAL A 79 6.42 2.10 -8.57
CA VAL A 79 5.28 2.02 -9.47
C VAL A 79 5.14 3.33 -10.26
N SER A 80 4.92 3.23 -11.58
CA SER A 80 4.58 4.36 -12.45
C SER A 80 3.06 4.35 -12.69
N ILE A 81 2.37 5.39 -12.23
CA ILE A 81 0.93 5.56 -12.44
C ILE A 81 0.73 6.22 -13.81
N SER A 82 0.13 5.49 -14.76
CA SER A 82 -0.16 5.96 -16.12
C SER A 82 -1.51 6.66 -16.24
N LYS A 83 -2.48 6.28 -15.39
CA LYS A 83 -3.81 6.89 -15.33
C LYS A 83 -4.31 6.91 -13.88
N LEU A 84 -4.82 8.05 -13.44
CA LEU A 84 -5.46 8.18 -12.14
C LEU A 84 -6.90 7.62 -12.17
N PRO A 85 -7.40 7.05 -11.06
CA PRO A 85 -8.81 6.66 -10.93
C PRO A 85 -9.72 7.88 -10.79
N ASP A 86 -11.03 7.68 -11.01
CA ASP A 86 -12.09 8.66 -10.77
C ASP A 86 -12.94 8.19 -9.59
N ALA A 87 -13.28 9.11 -8.70
CA ALA A 87 -14.15 8.87 -7.53
C ALA A 87 -15.62 9.17 -7.82
N GLY A 88 -15.94 9.74 -9.00
CA GLY A 88 -17.27 10.28 -9.28
C GLY A 88 -17.58 11.54 -8.49
N TYR A 89 -18.87 11.76 -8.21
CA TYR A 89 -19.37 12.87 -7.40
C TYR A 89 -19.59 12.43 -5.97
N ILE A 90 -19.18 13.28 -5.01
CA ILE A 90 -19.39 13.05 -3.57
C ILE A 90 -20.08 14.30 -3.01
N GLU A 91 -21.11 14.14 -2.17
CA GLU A 91 -21.79 15.25 -1.53
C GLU A 91 -20.89 15.90 -0.48
N GLU A 92 -20.97 17.23 -0.36
CA GLU A 92 -20.23 17.99 0.65
C GLU A 92 -20.51 17.47 2.08
N GLY A 93 -19.43 17.24 2.83
CA GLY A 93 -19.48 16.74 4.22
C GLY A 93 -19.60 15.22 4.32
N GLU A 94 -19.73 14.48 3.20
CA GLU A 94 -19.66 13.02 3.22
C GLU A 94 -18.21 12.53 3.30
N PRO A 95 -17.98 11.35 3.91
CA PRO A 95 -16.65 10.77 3.98
C PRO A 95 -16.23 10.17 2.63
N LEU A 96 -14.92 10.19 2.34
CA LEU A 96 -14.36 9.60 1.13
C LEU A 96 -14.69 8.10 0.97
N SER A 97 -14.89 7.40 2.08
CA SER A 97 -15.19 5.96 2.10
C SER A 97 -16.45 5.55 1.37
N ILE A 98 -17.40 6.46 1.15
CA ILE A 98 -18.63 6.17 0.39
C ILE A 98 -18.39 6.03 -1.11
N ALA A 99 -17.29 6.61 -1.62
CA ALA A 99 -16.98 6.61 -3.04
C ALA A 99 -15.95 5.54 -3.38
N VAL A 100 -16.30 4.73 -4.37
CA VAL A 100 -15.41 3.72 -4.94
C VAL A 100 -14.54 4.35 -6.01
N LEU A 101 -13.23 4.18 -5.88
CA LEU A 101 -12.26 4.59 -6.91
C LEU A 101 -12.37 3.66 -8.12
N GLN A 102 -12.72 4.22 -9.28
CA GLN A 102 -12.94 3.45 -10.51
C GLN A 102 -11.89 3.75 -11.56
N GLY A 103 -11.48 2.71 -12.28
CA GLY A 103 -10.46 2.82 -13.31
C GLY A 103 -9.08 3.09 -12.71
N GLY A 104 -8.26 3.84 -13.45
CA GLY A 104 -6.84 4.00 -13.12
C GLY A 104 -6.01 2.87 -13.73
N SER A 105 -4.73 3.14 -13.94
CA SER A 105 -3.78 2.14 -14.42
C SER A 105 -2.36 2.49 -14.00
N VAL A 106 -1.54 1.45 -13.87
CA VAL A 106 -0.12 1.52 -13.57
C VAL A 106 0.67 0.69 -14.58
N GLU A 107 1.95 0.99 -14.71
CA GLU A 107 2.84 0.25 -15.60
C GLU A 107 3.59 -0.84 -14.83
N GLY A 108 3.72 -2.01 -15.44
CA GLY A 108 4.59 -3.10 -14.99
C GLY A 108 4.06 -3.94 -13.82
N THR A 109 2.90 -3.60 -13.25
CA THR A 109 2.26 -4.39 -12.18
C THR A 109 0.75 -4.21 -12.18
N THR A 110 0.05 -5.04 -11.41
CA THR A 110 -1.38 -4.92 -11.11
C THR A 110 -1.58 -4.54 -9.65
N GLY A 111 -2.78 -4.06 -9.31
CA GLY A 111 -3.13 -3.66 -7.95
C GLY A 111 -4.40 -2.82 -7.91
N SER A 112 -4.66 -2.21 -6.77
CA SER A 112 -5.85 -1.41 -6.52
C SER A 112 -5.52 -0.03 -5.97
N PHE A 113 -6.38 0.94 -6.26
CA PHE A 113 -6.34 2.25 -5.63
C PHE A 113 -7.28 2.29 -4.44
N VAL A 114 -6.80 2.83 -3.33
CA VAL A 114 -7.58 3.01 -2.10
C VAL A 114 -7.43 4.44 -1.59
N TRP A 115 -8.40 4.94 -0.85
CA TRP A 115 -8.27 6.21 -0.14
C TRP A 115 -7.22 6.07 0.97
N THR A 116 -6.25 6.99 1.00
CA THR A 116 -5.24 7.02 2.07
C THR A 116 -5.89 7.32 3.43
N ASN A 117 -6.88 8.22 3.44
CA ASN A 117 -7.66 8.59 4.61
C ASN A 117 -9.17 8.49 4.31
N PRO A 118 -9.77 7.30 4.37
CA PRO A 118 -11.16 7.07 3.94
C PRO A 118 -12.20 7.82 4.79
N ASN A 119 -11.84 8.23 5.99
CA ASN A 119 -12.74 8.99 6.91
C ASN A 119 -12.67 10.51 6.73
N ASP A 120 -11.76 11.03 5.89
CA ASP A 120 -11.74 12.43 5.54
C ASP A 120 -13.07 12.81 4.87
N THR A 121 -13.67 13.93 5.28
CA THR A 121 -14.89 14.47 4.66
C THR A 121 -14.56 15.40 3.50
N VAL A 122 -15.40 15.35 2.46
CA VAL A 122 -15.21 16.23 1.31
C VAL A 122 -15.73 17.63 1.58
N SER A 123 -15.10 18.63 0.97
CA SER A 123 -15.47 20.04 1.09
C SER A 123 -15.30 20.74 -0.25
N LEU A 124 -16.16 21.71 -0.53
CA LEU A 124 -16.08 22.58 -1.73
C LEU A 124 -14.76 23.38 -1.79
N THR A 125 -14.11 23.60 -0.66
CA THR A 125 -12.85 24.36 -0.59
C THR A 125 -11.61 23.49 -0.77
N LYS A 126 -11.72 22.16 -0.61
CA LYS A 126 -10.63 21.20 -0.77
C LYS A 126 -10.91 20.31 -1.98
N THR A 127 -10.13 20.45 -3.03
CA THR A 127 -10.35 19.73 -4.29
C THR A 127 -9.47 18.47 -4.44
N LYS A 128 -8.36 18.37 -3.69
CA LYS A 128 -7.39 17.27 -3.81
C LYS A 128 -7.41 16.38 -2.56
N TYR A 129 -7.51 15.09 -2.80
CA TYR A 129 -7.50 14.05 -1.75
C TYR A 129 -6.49 12.97 -2.08
N SER A 130 -5.85 12.46 -1.02
CA SER A 130 -4.80 11.44 -1.16
C SER A 130 -5.38 10.06 -1.39
N ILE A 131 -4.79 9.36 -2.33
CA ILE A 131 -5.03 7.94 -2.59
C ILE A 131 -3.71 7.19 -2.59
N THR A 132 -3.76 5.91 -2.26
CA THR A 132 -2.62 5.01 -2.28
C THR A 132 -2.87 3.91 -3.31
N PHE A 133 -1.93 3.70 -4.22
CA PHE A 133 -1.90 2.49 -5.03
C PHE A 133 -1.27 1.36 -4.23
N MET A 134 -1.99 0.26 -4.08
CA MET A 134 -1.57 -0.96 -3.41
C MET A 134 -1.28 -2.03 -4.47
N PRO A 135 0.00 -2.40 -4.71
CA PRO A 135 0.34 -3.44 -5.66
C PRO A 135 -0.10 -4.82 -5.16
N ASP A 136 -0.49 -5.70 -6.08
CA ASP A 136 -0.84 -7.10 -5.78
C ASP A 136 0.40 -7.90 -5.30
N ASP A 137 1.60 -7.51 -5.74
CA ASP A 137 2.87 -8.04 -5.25
C ASP A 137 3.61 -7.00 -4.40
N PRO A 138 3.32 -6.91 -3.08
CA PRO A 138 3.96 -5.96 -2.18
C PRO A 138 5.41 -6.35 -1.80
N ILE A 139 5.87 -7.55 -2.20
CA ILE A 139 7.26 -7.96 -2.03
C ILE A 139 8.13 -7.28 -3.10
N LEU A 140 7.67 -7.26 -4.34
CA LEU A 140 8.42 -6.75 -5.48
C LEU A 140 8.23 -5.25 -5.70
N TYR A 141 7.06 -4.70 -5.37
CA TYR A 141 6.72 -3.30 -5.63
C TYR A 141 6.41 -2.51 -4.36
N LEU A 142 6.71 -1.22 -4.40
CA LEU A 142 6.33 -0.26 -3.35
C LEU A 142 4.90 0.22 -3.58
N ALA A 143 4.14 0.37 -2.50
CA ALA A 143 2.91 1.15 -2.54
C ALA A 143 3.25 2.61 -2.89
N LYS A 144 2.33 3.31 -3.57
CA LYS A 144 2.56 4.68 -4.03
C LYS A 144 1.40 5.60 -3.72
N ASP A 145 1.70 6.64 -2.98
CA ASP A 145 0.75 7.70 -2.67
C ASP A 145 0.70 8.73 -3.81
N THR A 146 -0.49 9.23 -4.08
CA THR A 146 -0.74 10.31 -5.02
C THR A 146 -2.03 11.05 -4.65
N PHE A 147 -2.42 12.03 -5.46
CA PHE A 147 -3.62 12.83 -5.24
C PHE A 147 -4.53 12.79 -6.47
N ILE A 148 -5.84 12.78 -6.22
CA ILE A 148 -6.85 12.95 -7.26
C ILE A 148 -7.72 14.17 -6.94
N ASN A 149 -8.32 14.74 -7.97
CA ASN A 149 -9.37 15.72 -7.82
C ASN A 149 -10.70 14.99 -7.59
N VAL A 150 -11.44 15.42 -6.56
CA VAL A 150 -12.79 14.92 -6.26
C VAL A 150 -13.80 15.97 -6.70
N LYS A 151 -14.87 15.54 -7.36
CA LYS A 151 -15.99 16.38 -7.74
C LYS A 151 -16.96 16.42 -6.57
N VAL A 152 -17.08 17.59 -5.93
CA VAL A 152 -17.94 17.77 -4.77
C VAL A 152 -19.25 18.41 -5.18
N THR A 153 -20.37 17.75 -4.83
CA THR A 153 -21.71 18.30 -5.01
C THR A 153 -22.08 19.11 -3.77
N PRO A 154 -22.41 20.42 -3.91
CA PRO A 154 -22.85 21.21 -2.79
C PRO A 154 -24.15 20.70 -2.19
N VAL A 155 -24.29 20.80 -0.87
CA VAL A 155 -25.48 20.42 -0.12
C VAL A 155 -26.03 21.62 0.63
N TYR A 156 -27.31 21.88 0.45
CA TYR A 156 -28.01 23.02 1.05
C TYR A 156 -28.94 22.53 2.13
N THR A 157 -29.03 23.29 3.23
CA THR A 157 -30.05 23.10 4.26
C THR A 157 -31.18 24.10 4.02
N MET A 158 -32.42 23.62 4.03
CA MET A 158 -33.59 24.46 3.90
C MET A 158 -34.31 24.55 5.23
N LYS A 159 -34.48 25.76 5.74
CA LYS A 159 -35.35 26.05 6.88
C LYS A 159 -36.65 26.67 6.40
N VAL A 160 -37.76 25.97 6.56
CA VAL A 160 -39.09 26.50 6.29
C VAL A 160 -39.70 27.00 7.61
N THR A 161 -40.08 28.26 7.63
CA THR A 161 -40.77 28.86 8.78
C THR A 161 -42.16 29.26 8.32
N ALA A 162 -43.21 28.63 8.87
CA ALA A 162 -44.59 29.07 8.65
C ALA A 162 -44.80 30.45 9.35
N ALA A 163 -45.25 31.44 8.59
CA ALA A 163 -45.69 32.71 9.17
C ALA A 163 -47.13 32.54 9.66
N ASN A 164 -47.40 33.02 10.86
CA ASN A 164 -48.67 33.08 11.58
C ASN A 164 -49.88 32.36 10.95
N PHE A 165 -50.36 31.29 11.64
CA PHE A 165 -51.61 30.58 11.36
C PHE A 165 -51.64 29.61 10.17
N GLY A 166 -50.53 28.93 9.81
CA GLY A 166 -50.57 27.89 8.80
C GLY A 166 -49.58 26.74 9.12
N THR A 167 -49.86 25.52 8.62
CA THR A 167 -48.96 24.39 8.58
C THR A 167 -48.50 24.20 7.14
N VAL A 168 -47.20 24.24 6.89
CA VAL A 168 -46.63 23.88 5.58
C VAL A 168 -46.23 22.42 5.59
N LYS A 169 -46.78 21.62 4.68
CA LYS A 169 -46.38 20.24 4.46
C LYS A 169 -45.41 20.22 3.31
N LEU A 170 -44.21 19.72 3.55
CA LEU A 170 -43.20 19.50 2.51
C LEU A 170 -43.23 18.05 2.07
N THR A 171 -43.35 17.79 0.76
CA THR A 171 -43.20 16.49 0.13
C THR A 171 -41.79 16.37 -0.47
N GLY A 172 -41.16 15.22 -0.31
CA GLY A 172 -39.78 15.00 -0.80
C GLY A 172 -38.70 15.43 0.19
N ARG A 173 -39.04 15.69 1.47
CA ARG A 173 -38.10 16.09 2.49
C ARG A 173 -37.07 15.01 2.80
N SER A 174 -35.77 15.34 2.76
CA SER A 174 -34.69 14.47 3.25
C SER A 174 -34.75 14.34 4.77
N ALA A 175 -34.41 13.17 5.31
CA ALA A 175 -34.47 12.88 6.75
C ALA A 175 -33.56 13.79 7.61
N ASN A 176 -32.51 14.34 7.01
CA ASN A 176 -31.51 15.22 7.66
C ASN A 176 -31.58 16.69 7.20
N ASP A 177 -32.62 17.07 6.46
CA ASP A 177 -32.80 18.41 5.86
C ASP A 177 -31.65 18.88 4.95
N ARG A 178 -30.88 17.95 4.40
CA ARG A 178 -29.79 18.19 3.45
C ARG A 178 -30.27 17.89 2.02
N TYR A 179 -29.98 18.79 1.09
CA TYR A 179 -30.42 18.69 -0.30
C TYR A 179 -29.27 18.98 -1.25
N ALA A 180 -29.09 18.13 -2.24
CA ALA A 180 -28.15 18.39 -3.34
C ALA A 180 -28.66 19.54 -4.23
N GLU A 181 -27.77 20.18 -4.97
CA GLU A 181 -28.12 21.17 -5.97
C GLU A 181 -29.14 20.64 -6.99
N GLY A 182 -30.20 21.40 -7.27
CA GLY A 182 -31.27 21.00 -8.19
C GLY A 182 -32.32 20.08 -7.62
N TYR A 183 -32.31 19.82 -6.32
CA TYR A 183 -33.38 19.06 -5.65
C TYR A 183 -34.65 19.87 -5.57
N GLU A 184 -35.77 19.32 -6.05
CA GLU A 184 -37.08 19.98 -6.03
C GLU A 184 -37.91 19.55 -4.81
N LEU A 185 -38.44 20.56 -4.09
CA LEU A 185 -39.39 20.37 -2.98
C LEU A 185 -40.75 20.92 -3.37
N ALA A 186 -41.80 20.16 -3.16
CA ALA A 186 -43.16 20.64 -3.27
C ALA A 186 -43.67 21.13 -1.89
N ALA A 187 -44.21 22.31 -1.83
CA ALA A 187 -44.84 22.89 -0.64
C ALA A 187 -46.34 23.00 -0.89
N GLU A 188 -47.16 22.44 0.02
CA GLU A 188 -48.63 22.63 0.07
C GLU A 188 -48.95 23.45 1.30
N ALA A 189 -49.77 24.49 1.10
CA ALA A 189 -50.24 25.39 2.17
C ALA A 189 -51.64 25.01 2.62
#